data_ebc2f26bb74e9d007c434d1fc339e0f9
#
_entry.id   ebc2f26bb74e9d007c434d1fc339e0f9
#
_cell.length_a   1.000
_cell.length_b   1.000
_cell.length_c   1.000
_cell.angle_alpha   90.00
_cell.angle_beta   90.00
_cell.angle_gamma   90.00
#
_symmetry.space_group_name_H-M   'P 1'
#
loop_
_entity.id
_entity.type
_entity.pdbx_description
1 polymer ?
#
loop_
_entity_poly.entity_id
_entity_poly.type
_entity_poly.pdbx_seq_one_letter_code
_entity_poly.pdbx_strand_id
1 'polypeptide(L)'
;MNNNTTPFNAKLNLRGRARQLGNNSAKYLMTNGKQNIVIVFAAVILFVAFTLINSGFASSGNLLTMSKSLVPYAVLALGVTFVIATGGIDLSIGTVCIGSAVLAGAICQTGVSPEDGTLWLTIPIILVTGLGFGMMNGFLVAKCKIAPFIATLGTMLVSRGLTSVVSEAIRETSSAVKYPTTGWFQKIFTNLEGFPIGIVWVLVLTAICMVIMYKTKVGRYILAIGSNEEAARLSGVNVDKYKITAYAISGLFAGLAALFYTASNPSLTIAGGNGMELDAIAGVYIGGTSTTGGSASIAGTILGSLILVVIRQGLNISLSGGSVVSATNITYAVTGVIVVGAVLLDVLKKKAAARVKIETPADKRKRETKEKIEALKLELDYARSAKGNPEADKRAAEIPEEIKALKKDLKVQAVK
;
A
#
# COMPACT_ATOMS: atom_id res chain seq x y z
N MET A 1 46.72 -9.99 12.93
CA MET A 1 45.63 -9.06 12.62
C MET A 1 46.21 -7.91 11.78
N ASN A 2 46.22 -8.03 10.46
CA ASN A 2 46.74 -7.02 9.56
C ASN A 2 45.58 -6.17 9.01
N ASN A 3 45.35 -5.02 9.64
CA ASN A 3 44.41 -3.99 9.17
C ASN A 3 45.13 -3.00 8.24
N ASN A 4 45.61 -3.45 7.10
CA ASN A 4 46.09 -2.56 6.03
C ASN A 4 44.99 -2.41 4.98
N THR A 5 43.90 -1.72 5.31
CA THR A 5 42.97 -1.17 4.33
C THR A 5 43.58 0.15 3.84
N THR A 6 44.28 0.10 2.71
CA THR A 6 44.71 1.32 2.00
C THR A 6 43.49 2.18 1.66
N PRO A 7 43.60 3.53 1.60
CA PRO A 7 42.50 4.43 1.19
C PRO A 7 41.86 4.04 -0.14
N PHE A 8 42.59 3.34 -0.99
CA PHE A 8 42.18 2.73 -2.23
C PHE A 8 41.09 1.65 -2.04
N ASN A 9 41.33 0.70 -1.12
CA ASN A 9 40.37 -0.38 -0.82
C ASN A 9 39.07 0.13 -0.13
N ALA A 10 39.14 1.20 0.64
CA ALA A 10 37.99 1.83 1.29
C ALA A 10 37.07 2.51 0.26
N LYS A 11 37.62 3.23 -0.73
CA LYS A 11 36.85 3.87 -1.82
C LYS A 11 36.21 2.85 -2.77
N LEU A 12 36.89 1.75 -3.08
CA LEU A 12 36.33 0.62 -3.84
C LEU A 12 35.15 -0.02 -3.15
N ASN A 13 35.23 -0.25 -1.84
CA ASN A 13 34.12 -0.80 -1.04
C ASN A 13 32.90 0.13 -1.00
N LEU A 14 33.09 1.44 -0.93
CA LEU A 14 31.98 2.41 -0.91
C LEU A 14 31.28 2.51 -2.28
N ARG A 15 32.03 2.53 -3.38
CA ARG A 15 31.44 2.52 -4.74
C ARG A 15 30.76 1.19 -5.07
N GLY A 16 31.34 0.06 -4.67
CA GLY A 16 30.73 -1.26 -4.82
C GLY A 16 29.40 -1.37 -4.07
N ARG A 17 29.34 -0.89 -2.81
CA ARG A 17 28.12 -0.81 -2.03
C ARG A 17 27.07 0.13 -2.63
N ALA A 18 27.46 1.30 -3.15
CA ALA A 18 26.56 2.24 -3.81
C ALA A 18 25.97 1.65 -5.10
N ARG A 19 26.77 0.93 -5.91
CA ARG A 19 26.30 0.26 -7.13
C ARG A 19 25.41 -0.95 -6.84
N GLN A 20 25.70 -1.70 -5.79
CA GLN A 20 24.85 -2.80 -5.32
C GLN A 20 23.50 -2.30 -4.78
N LEU A 21 23.48 -1.18 -4.06
CA LEU A 21 22.27 -0.50 -3.62
C LEU A 21 21.46 0.03 -4.81
N GLY A 22 22.12 0.62 -5.82
CA GLY A 22 21.49 1.07 -7.06
C GLY A 22 20.88 -0.08 -7.87
N ASN A 23 21.59 -1.19 -8.03
CA ASN A 23 21.11 -2.39 -8.74
C ASN A 23 19.95 -3.07 -8.01
N ASN A 24 19.98 -3.11 -6.67
CA ASN A 24 18.88 -3.66 -5.89
C ASN A 24 17.63 -2.79 -5.99
N SER A 25 17.78 -1.46 -5.99
CA SER A 25 16.67 -0.52 -6.18
C SER A 25 16.09 -0.62 -7.60
N ALA A 26 16.92 -0.72 -8.63
CA ALA A 26 16.49 -0.90 -10.02
C ALA A 26 15.77 -2.26 -10.21
N LYS A 27 16.29 -3.32 -9.62
CA LYS A 27 15.65 -4.65 -9.65
C LYS A 27 14.29 -4.65 -8.94
N TYR A 28 14.17 -3.96 -7.81
CA TYR A 28 12.91 -3.79 -7.07
C TYR A 28 11.88 -3.00 -7.88
N LEU A 29 12.30 -1.90 -8.52
CA LEU A 29 11.45 -1.10 -9.42
C LEU A 29 11.01 -1.89 -10.65
N MET A 30 11.89 -2.70 -11.24
CA MET A 30 11.55 -3.56 -12.38
C MET A 30 10.58 -4.68 -12.00
N THR A 31 10.70 -5.26 -10.81
CA THR A 31 9.81 -6.34 -10.35
C THR A 31 8.42 -5.81 -10.06
N ASN A 32 8.31 -4.70 -9.33
CA ASN A 32 7.03 -4.04 -9.05
C ASN A 32 6.42 -3.43 -10.32
N GLY A 33 7.22 -2.89 -11.23
CA GLY A 33 6.76 -2.38 -12.51
C GLY A 33 6.10 -3.45 -13.37
N LYS A 34 6.67 -4.64 -13.47
CA LYS A 34 6.06 -5.78 -14.21
C LYS A 34 4.73 -6.20 -13.59
N GLN A 35 4.64 -6.26 -12.27
CA GLN A 35 3.39 -6.59 -11.59
C GLN A 35 2.32 -5.53 -11.82
N ASN A 36 2.65 -4.25 -11.72
CA ASN A 36 1.72 -3.16 -11.98
C ASN A 36 1.18 -3.18 -13.42
N ILE A 37 2.03 -3.50 -14.41
CA ILE A 37 1.60 -3.67 -15.82
C ILE A 37 0.55 -4.79 -15.93
N VAL A 38 0.76 -5.93 -15.29
CA VAL A 38 -0.22 -7.04 -15.29
C VAL A 38 -1.55 -6.60 -14.65
N ILE A 39 -1.50 -5.85 -13.55
CA ILE A 39 -2.70 -5.34 -12.87
C ILE A 39 -3.45 -4.34 -13.76
N VAL A 40 -2.75 -3.44 -14.44
CA VAL A 40 -3.35 -2.50 -15.41
C VAL A 40 -4.01 -3.26 -16.56
N PHE A 41 -3.33 -4.27 -17.11
CA PHE A 41 -3.90 -5.11 -18.18
C PHE A 41 -5.17 -5.82 -17.70
N ALA A 42 -5.16 -6.39 -16.49
CA ALA A 42 -6.35 -7.02 -15.90
C ALA A 42 -7.50 -6.01 -15.72
N ALA A 43 -7.21 -4.79 -15.23
CA ALA A 43 -8.21 -3.74 -15.09
C ALA A 43 -8.83 -3.34 -16.44
N VAL A 44 -8.00 -3.20 -17.49
CA VAL A 44 -8.47 -2.87 -18.84
C VAL A 44 -9.33 -4.00 -19.41
N ILE A 45 -8.92 -5.26 -19.27
CA ILE A 45 -9.70 -6.42 -19.73
C ILE A 45 -11.07 -6.45 -19.04
N LEU A 46 -11.11 -6.26 -17.72
CA LEU A 46 -12.37 -6.24 -16.95
C LEU A 46 -13.25 -5.06 -17.38
N PHE A 47 -12.68 -3.88 -17.58
CA PHE A 47 -13.42 -2.71 -18.04
C PHE A 47 -14.04 -2.94 -19.41
N VAL A 48 -13.28 -3.47 -20.36
CA VAL A 48 -13.78 -3.82 -21.70
C VAL A 48 -14.85 -4.90 -21.62
N ALA A 49 -14.65 -5.96 -20.82
CA ALA A 49 -15.63 -7.03 -20.66
C ALA A 49 -16.98 -6.50 -20.14
N PHE A 50 -16.98 -5.67 -19.08
CA PHE A 50 -18.21 -5.08 -18.57
C PHE A 50 -18.84 -4.08 -19.55
N THR A 51 -18.06 -3.37 -20.34
CA THR A 51 -18.58 -2.48 -21.41
C THR A 51 -19.28 -3.28 -22.52
N LEU A 52 -18.75 -4.46 -22.87
CA LEU A 52 -19.37 -5.37 -23.84
C LEU A 52 -20.65 -6.01 -23.31
N ILE A 53 -20.71 -6.30 -21.99
CA ILE A 53 -21.92 -6.86 -21.34
C ILE A 53 -23.02 -5.79 -21.25
N ASN A 54 -22.65 -4.55 -20.94
CA ASN A 54 -23.60 -3.44 -20.75
C ASN A 54 -22.98 -2.13 -21.24
N SER A 55 -23.52 -1.57 -22.33
CA SER A 55 -23.03 -0.33 -22.95
C SER A 55 -23.10 0.89 -22.03
N GLY A 56 -24.01 0.88 -21.02
CA GLY A 56 -24.12 1.91 -20.01
C GLY A 56 -22.91 1.94 -19.05
N PHE A 57 -22.10 0.87 -19.02
CA PHE A 57 -20.94 0.81 -18.13
C PHE A 57 -19.87 1.87 -18.43
N ALA A 58 -19.60 2.17 -19.69
CA ALA A 58 -18.66 3.21 -20.11
C ALA A 58 -19.29 4.62 -20.19
N SER A 59 -20.55 4.81 -19.76
CA SER A 59 -21.18 6.14 -19.77
C SER A 59 -20.47 7.12 -18.82
N SER A 60 -20.49 8.42 -19.16
CA SER A 60 -19.89 9.47 -18.34
C SER A 60 -20.45 9.53 -16.91
N GLY A 61 -21.75 9.30 -16.76
CA GLY A 61 -22.40 9.22 -15.44
C GLY A 61 -21.89 8.07 -14.61
N ASN A 62 -21.69 6.89 -15.20
CA ASN A 62 -21.16 5.74 -14.50
C ASN A 62 -19.66 5.92 -14.18
N LEU A 63 -18.87 6.47 -15.08
CA LEU A 63 -17.46 6.78 -14.82
C LEU A 63 -17.30 7.77 -13.64
N LEU A 64 -18.18 8.76 -13.56
CA LEU A 64 -18.21 9.67 -12.42
C LEU A 64 -18.58 8.94 -11.11
N THR A 65 -19.56 8.03 -11.15
CA THR A 65 -19.95 7.20 -9.99
C THR A 65 -18.80 6.29 -9.56
N MET A 66 -18.10 5.66 -10.51
CA MET A 66 -16.92 4.85 -10.26
C MET A 66 -15.81 5.67 -9.60
N SER A 67 -15.56 6.88 -10.09
CA SER A 67 -14.55 7.77 -9.51
C SER A 67 -14.89 8.15 -8.07
N LYS A 68 -16.15 8.49 -7.79
CA LYS A 68 -16.63 8.77 -6.42
C LYS A 68 -16.47 7.58 -5.48
N SER A 69 -16.74 6.38 -5.99
CA SER A 69 -16.57 5.15 -5.21
C SER A 69 -15.09 4.79 -4.98
N LEU A 70 -14.23 5.01 -5.99
CA LEU A 70 -12.81 4.68 -5.89
C LEU A 70 -12.11 5.46 -4.79
N VAL A 71 -12.43 6.75 -4.63
CA VAL A 71 -11.67 7.66 -3.76
C VAL A 71 -11.61 7.18 -2.32
N PRO A 72 -12.73 6.94 -1.59
CA PRO A 72 -12.66 6.53 -0.19
C PRO A 72 -11.96 5.17 -0.02
N TYR A 73 -12.21 4.19 -0.90
CA TYR A 73 -11.56 2.88 -0.81
C TYR A 73 -10.06 2.95 -1.09
N ALA A 74 -9.64 3.74 -2.08
CA ALA A 74 -8.22 3.95 -2.38
C ALA A 74 -7.49 4.64 -1.22
N VAL A 75 -8.13 5.63 -0.58
CA VAL A 75 -7.56 6.34 0.57
C VAL A 75 -7.43 5.41 1.78
N LEU A 76 -8.46 4.60 2.09
CA LEU A 76 -8.36 3.55 3.13
C LEU A 76 -7.23 2.57 2.83
N ALA A 77 -7.15 2.09 1.59
CA ALA A 77 -6.13 1.15 1.16
C ALA A 77 -4.70 1.73 1.28
N LEU A 78 -4.50 3.01 0.96
CA LEU A 78 -3.23 3.70 1.17
C LEU A 78 -2.82 3.68 2.64
N GLY A 79 -3.72 3.98 3.55
CA GLY A 79 -3.46 3.98 4.99
C GLY A 79 -3.09 2.59 5.51
N VAL A 80 -3.91 1.59 5.24
CA VAL A 80 -3.70 0.23 5.74
C VAL A 80 -2.47 -0.45 5.11
N THR A 81 -1.99 0.03 3.96
CA THR A 81 -0.73 -0.45 3.35
C THR A 81 0.45 -0.32 4.32
N PHE A 82 0.51 0.72 5.13
CA PHE A 82 1.59 0.89 6.13
C PHE A 82 1.51 -0.16 7.23
N VAL A 83 0.33 -0.52 7.68
CA VAL A 83 0.10 -1.58 8.68
C VAL A 83 0.48 -2.94 8.10
N ILE A 84 -0.02 -3.28 6.91
CA ILE A 84 0.27 -4.54 6.23
C ILE A 84 1.77 -4.67 5.95
N ALA A 85 2.44 -3.57 5.61
CA ALA A 85 3.89 -3.55 5.41
C ALA A 85 4.69 -3.92 6.67
N THR A 86 4.14 -3.75 7.88
CA THR A 86 4.75 -4.24 9.15
C THR A 86 4.47 -5.72 9.43
N GLY A 87 3.67 -6.40 8.61
CA GLY A 87 3.14 -7.74 8.89
C GLY A 87 1.90 -7.73 9.78
N GLY A 88 1.33 -6.54 10.08
CA GLY A 88 0.09 -6.37 10.83
C GLY A 88 -1.14 -6.36 9.92
N ILE A 89 -2.31 -6.27 10.56
CA ILE A 89 -3.61 -6.07 9.89
C ILE A 89 -4.42 -5.07 10.70
N ASP A 90 -5.25 -4.27 10.04
CA ASP A 90 -6.17 -3.32 10.69
C ASP A 90 -7.58 -3.51 10.13
N LEU A 91 -8.41 -4.19 10.92
CA LEU A 91 -9.82 -4.45 10.60
C LEU A 91 -10.76 -3.33 11.06
N SER A 92 -10.24 -2.34 11.77
CA SER A 92 -11.10 -1.27 12.31
C SER A 92 -11.32 -0.13 11.32
N ILE A 93 -10.53 -0.03 10.24
CA ILE A 93 -10.49 1.15 9.35
C ILE A 93 -11.85 1.50 8.74
N GLY A 94 -12.69 0.51 8.39
CA GLY A 94 -14.02 0.75 7.83
C GLY A 94 -14.97 1.39 8.85
N THR A 95 -15.04 0.82 10.05
CA THR A 95 -15.88 1.36 11.13
C THR A 95 -15.34 2.67 11.68
N VAL A 96 -14.02 2.85 11.76
CA VAL A 96 -13.39 4.12 12.17
C VAL A 96 -13.68 5.21 11.13
N CYS A 97 -13.64 4.87 9.84
CA CYS A 97 -13.97 5.80 8.75
C CYS A 97 -15.40 6.36 8.94
N ILE A 98 -16.39 5.50 8.91
CA ILE A 98 -17.80 5.93 9.03
C ILE A 98 -18.11 6.45 10.44
N GLY A 99 -17.57 5.80 11.48
CA GLY A 99 -17.76 6.20 12.87
C GLY A 99 -17.25 7.63 13.13
N SER A 100 -16.09 8.00 12.62
CA SER A 100 -15.57 9.36 12.78
C SER A 100 -16.46 10.41 12.10
N ALA A 101 -16.99 10.10 10.91
CA ALA A 101 -17.93 10.99 10.22
C ALA A 101 -19.28 11.11 10.96
N VAL A 102 -19.85 9.98 11.40
CA VAL A 102 -21.10 9.99 12.16
C VAL A 102 -20.93 10.76 13.47
N LEU A 103 -19.83 10.54 14.20
CA LEU A 103 -19.54 11.27 15.43
C LEU A 103 -19.40 12.78 15.17
N ALA A 104 -18.62 13.17 14.19
CA ALA A 104 -18.42 14.58 13.84
C ALA A 104 -19.75 15.25 13.41
N GLY A 105 -20.53 14.58 12.58
CA GLY A 105 -21.81 15.09 12.13
C GLY A 105 -22.85 15.16 13.26
N ALA A 106 -22.83 14.25 14.24
CA ALA A 106 -23.67 14.34 15.42
C ALA A 106 -23.27 15.53 16.31
N ILE A 107 -21.98 15.69 16.60
CA ILE A 107 -21.46 16.82 17.41
C ILE A 107 -21.77 18.17 16.75
N CYS A 108 -21.54 18.29 15.45
CA CYS A 108 -21.79 19.51 14.69
C CYS A 108 -23.25 19.68 14.25
N GLN A 109 -24.13 18.74 14.58
CA GLN A 109 -25.56 18.73 14.21
C GLN A 109 -25.78 18.98 12.71
N THR A 110 -24.95 18.39 11.87
CA THR A 110 -25.04 18.58 10.41
C THR A 110 -26.38 18.10 9.86
N GLY A 111 -26.90 18.82 8.86
CA GLY A 111 -28.16 18.51 8.20
C GLY A 111 -29.40 19.06 8.90
N VAL A 112 -29.23 19.85 9.96
CA VAL A 112 -30.31 20.64 10.59
C VAL A 112 -30.49 21.98 9.89
N SER A 113 -29.40 22.57 9.39
CA SER A 113 -29.44 23.79 8.55
C SER A 113 -28.45 23.68 7.37
N PRO A 114 -28.86 24.07 6.14
CA PRO A 114 -27.97 24.07 4.97
C PRO A 114 -26.81 25.07 5.06
N GLU A 115 -26.91 26.06 5.93
CA GLU A 115 -25.95 27.15 6.13
C GLU A 115 -25.06 26.96 7.35
N ASP A 116 -24.91 25.70 7.81
CA ASP A 116 -24.17 25.39 9.04
C ASP A 116 -22.73 25.88 9.01
N GLY A 117 -22.49 27.03 9.64
CA GLY A 117 -21.16 27.55 9.92
C GLY A 117 -20.26 26.61 10.71
N THR A 118 -20.82 25.48 11.21
CA THR A 118 -20.12 24.43 11.96
C THR A 118 -19.61 23.30 11.10
N LEU A 119 -19.99 23.18 9.81
CA LEU A 119 -19.58 22.10 8.93
C LEU A 119 -18.06 21.94 8.82
N TRP A 120 -17.30 23.04 8.83
CA TRP A 120 -15.84 23.01 8.77
C TRP A 120 -15.21 22.33 10.01
N LEU A 121 -15.88 22.35 11.18
CA LEU A 121 -15.44 21.68 12.40
C LEU A 121 -15.49 20.15 12.28
N THR A 122 -16.30 19.61 11.36
CA THR A 122 -16.34 18.18 11.14
C THR A 122 -14.97 17.64 10.65
N ILE A 123 -14.22 18.43 9.89
CA ILE A 123 -12.92 18.02 9.34
C ILE A 123 -11.93 17.66 10.46
N PRO A 124 -11.56 18.59 11.38
CA PRO A 124 -10.64 18.25 12.44
C PRO A 124 -11.18 17.17 13.39
N ILE A 125 -12.48 17.10 13.68
CA ILE A 125 -13.07 16.05 14.51
C ILE A 125 -12.90 14.69 13.85
N ILE A 126 -13.18 14.55 12.57
CA ILE A 126 -13.01 13.31 11.81
C ILE A 126 -11.54 12.87 11.84
N LEU A 127 -10.61 13.78 11.54
CA LEU A 127 -9.18 13.45 11.49
C LEU A 127 -8.61 13.07 12.86
N VAL A 128 -8.97 13.80 13.91
CA VAL A 128 -8.53 13.53 15.28
C VAL A 128 -9.10 12.20 15.78
N THR A 129 -10.37 11.93 15.50
CA THR A 129 -11.02 10.66 15.86
C THR A 129 -10.34 9.48 15.15
N GLY A 130 -10.16 9.59 13.84
CA GLY A 130 -9.46 8.56 13.06
C GLY A 130 -8.04 8.30 13.56
N LEU A 131 -7.26 9.36 13.75
CA LEU A 131 -5.90 9.29 14.31
C LEU A 131 -5.89 8.66 15.71
N GLY A 132 -6.84 9.04 16.57
CA GLY A 132 -6.97 8.52 17.95
C GLY A 132 -7.19 7.01 17.97
N PHE A 133 -8.13 6.49 17.18
CA PHE A 133 -8.33 5.04 17.05
C PHE A 133 -7.11 4.33 16.45
N GLY A 134 -6.47 4.93 15.44
CA GLY A 134 -5.23 4.37 14.89
C GLY A 134 -4.12 4.31 15.92
N MET A 135 -3.89 5.36 16.71
CA MET A 135 -2.91 5.37 17.79
C MET A 135 -3.25 4.35 18.88
N MET A 136 -4.53 4.19 19.23
CA MET A 136 -5.00 3.16 20.17
C MET A 136 -4.67 1.76 19.68
N ASN A 137 -4.97 1.43 18.42
CA ASN A 137 -4.59 0.15 17.81
C ASN A 137 -3.08 -0.05 17.86
N GLY A 138 -2.32 0.96 17.45
CA GLY A 138 -0.86 0.90 17.50
C GLY A 138 -0.31 0.66 18.91
N PHE A 139 -0.88 1.28 19.92
CA PHE A 139 -0.53 1.06 21.31
C PHE A 139 -0.83 -0.39 21.76
N LEU A 140 -2.03 -0.88 21.50
CA LEU A 140 -2.45 -2.24 21.85
C LEU A 140 -1.54 -3.29 21.20
N VAL A 141 -1.21 -3.12 19.93
CA VAL A 141 -0.36 -4.07 19.20
C VAL A 141 1.11 -3.95 19.60
N ALA A 142 1.65 -2.74 19.69
CA ALA A 142 3.07 -2.53 19.91
C ALA A 142 3.47 -2.64 21.38
N LYS A 143 2.71 -2.03 22.29
CA LYS A 143 3.03 -1.98 23.72
C LYS A 143 2.39 -3.11 24.51
N CYS A 144 1.08 -3.34 24.32
CA CYS A 144 0.38 -4.40 25.02
C CYS A 144 0.62 -5.78 24.40
N LYS A 145 1.30 -5.87 23.24
CA LYS A 145 1.63 -7.12 22.53
C LYS A 145 0.39 -7.96 22.17
N ILE A 146 -0.76 -7.33 22.02
CA ILE A 146 -1.98 -8.00 21.59
C ILE A 146 -1.83 -8.30 20.09
N ALA A 147 -2.27 -9.48 19.67
CA ALA A 147 -2.26 -9.85 18.26
C ALA A 147 -3.04 -8.82 17.42
N PRO A 148 -2.50 -8.36 16.27
CA PRO A 148 -3.11 -7.31 15.45
C PRO A 148 -4.58 -7.54 15.13
N PHE A 149 -4.93 -8.77 14.76
CA PHE A 149 -6.30 -9.18 14.46
C PHE A 149 -7.25 -8.95 15.66
N ILE A 150 -6.83 -9.37 16.87
CA ILE A 150 -7.65 -9.23 18.09
C ILE A 150 -7.80 -7.77 18.49
N ALA A 151 -6.69 -7.02 18.47
CA ALA A 151 -6.71 -5.60 18.83
C ALA A 151 -7.64 -4.80 17.91
N THR A 152 -7.49 -4.97 16.59
CA THR A 152 -8.27 -4.19 15.63
C THR A 152 -9.72 -4.64 15.49
N LEU A 153 -10.01 -5.94 15.70
CA LEU A 153 -11.39 -6.43 15.80
C LEU A 153 -12.09 -5.86 17.03
N GLY A 154 -11.41 -5.85 18.18
CA GLY A 154 -11.93 -5.22 19.40
C GLY A 154 -12.19 -3.73 19.19
N THR A 155 -11.24 -3.00 18.60
CA THR A 155 -11.38 -1.57 18.29
C THR A 155 -12.49 -1.31 17.28
N MET A 156 -12.68 -2.18 16.31
CA MET A 156 -13.81 -2.12 15.37
C MET A 156 -15.15 -2.09 16.10
N LEU A 157 -15.33 -2.98 17.06
CA LEU A 157 -16.56 -3.05 17.88
C LEU A 157 -16.68 -1.83 18.81
N VAL A 158 -15.59 -1.41 19.45
CA VAL A 158 -15.56 -0.22 20.32
C VAL A 158 -15.90 1.04 19.51
N SER A 159 -15.29 1.22 18.35
CA SER A 159 -15.56 2.35 17.44
C SER A 159 -17.04 2.40 17.08
N ARG A 160 -17.61 1.27 16.69
CA ARG A 160 -19.04 1.18 16.35
C ARG A 160 -19.94 1.49 17.54
N GLY A 161 -19.71 0.84 18.69
CA GLY A 161 -20.52 1.00 19.89
C GLY A 161 -20.44 2.42 20.45
N LEU A 162 -19.22 2.97 20.60
CA LEU A 162 -19.01 4.32 21.10
C LEU A 162 -19.68 5.37 20.21
N THR A 163 -19.50 5.25 18.90
CA THR A 163 -20.09 6.17 17.93
C THR A 163 -21.62 6.11 17.95
N SER A 164 -22.22 4.89 18.09
CA SER A 164 -23.65 4.72 18.23
C SER A 164 -24.19 5.42 19.45
N VAL A 165 -23.63 5.09 20.63
CA VAL A 165 -24.09 5.65 21.91
C VAL A 165 -23.99 7.19 21.93
N VAL A 166 -22.84 7.74 21.48
CA VAL A 166 -22.66 9.21 21.45
C VAL A 166 -23.61 9.87 20.44
N SER A 167 -23.77 9.28 19.26
CA SER A 167 -24.67 9.81 18.23
C SER A 167 -26.13 9.79 18.69
N GLU A 168 -26.59 8.71 19.32
CA GLU A 168 -27.92 8.58 19.85
C GLU A 168 -28.18 9.56 21.00
N ALA A 169 -27.22 9.70 21.93
CA ALA A 169 -27.31 10.65 23.04
C ALA A 169 -27.41 12.12 22.62
N ILE A 170 -26.78 12.50 21.50
CA ILE A 170 -26.77 13.88 21.00
C ILE A 170 -28.05 14.16 20.17
N ARG A 171 -28.52 13.19 19.39
CA ARG A 171 -29.56 13.43 18.36
C ARG A 171 -30.97 13.00 18.69
N GLU A 172 -31.20 12.35 19.81
CA GLU A 172 -32.50 11.90 20.35
C GLU A 172 -33.41 11.09 19.39
N THR A 173 -33.38 11.29 18.07
CA THR A 173 -34.42 10.77 17.16
C THR A 173 -33.95 10.14 15.85
N SER A 174 -32.66 10.12 15.50
CA SER A 174 -32.29 9.66 14.17
C SER A 174 -31.03 8.76 14.16
N SER A 175 -31.20 7.54 13.63
CA SER A 175 -30.10 6.60 13.38
C SER A 175 -29.16 7.01 12.22
N ALA A 176 -29.52 8.03 11.44
CA ALA A 176 -28.74 8.52 10.30
C ALA A 176 -28.31 9.98 10.50
N VAL A 177 -27.02 10.23 10.29
CA VAL A 177 -26.45 11.59 10.23
C VAL A 177 -26.48 12.06 8.79
N LYS A 178 -26.99 13.26 8.56
CA LYS A 178 -27.07 13.87 7.23
C LYS A 178 -25.99 14.95 7.09
N TYR A 179 -25.37 14.98 5.93
CA TYR A 179 -24.45 16.03 5.50
C TYR A 179 -25.06 16.81 4.34
N PRO A 180 -24.63 18.05 4.08
CA PRO A 180 -25.10 18.82 2.93
C PRO A 180 -24.85 18.06 1.63
N THR A 181 -25.77 18.17 0.68
CA THR A 181 -25.65 17.54 -0.65
C THR A 181 -24.99 18.46 -1.69
N THR A 182 -24.87 19.73 -1.35
CA THR A 182 -24.29 20.79 -2.21
C THR A 182 -23.41 21.72 -1.36
N GLY A 183 -22.61 22.51 -2.01
CA GLY A 183 -21.79 23.53 -1.35
C GLY A 183 -20.29 23.27 -1.45
N TRP A 184 -19.50 23.99 -0.64
CA TRP A 184 -18.04 23.96 -0.68
C TRP A 184 -17.47 22.60 -0.33
N PHE A 185 -18.12 21.84 0.56
CA PHE A 185 -17.64 20.54 1.03
C PHE A 185 -17.60 19.51 -0.11
N GLN A 186 -18.68 19.43 -0.91
CA GLN A 186 -18.73 18.55 -2.08
C GLN A 186 -17.76 19.02 -3.17
N LYS A 187 -17.65 20.32 -3.38
CA LYS A 187 -16.72 20.89 -4.38
C LYS A 187 -15.27 20.54 -4.06
N ILE A 188 -14.89 20.49 -2.80
CA ILE A 188 -13.51 20.17 -2.38
C ILE A 188 -13.26 18.66 -2.40
N PHE A 189 -14.19 17.84 -1.92
CA PHE A 189 -13.91 16.43 -1.64
C PHE A 189 -14.44 15.45 -2.71
N THR A 190 -15.39 15.84 -3.53
CA THR A 190 -16.03 14.90 -4.48
C THR A 190 -16.02 15.38 -5.92
N ASN A 191 -16.71 16.49 -6.19
CA ASN A 191 -17.02 16.92 -7.54
C ASN A 191 -17.00 18.45 -7.65
N LEU A 192 -16.10 18.96 -8.45
CA LEU A 192 -16.01 20.38 -8.79
C LEU A 192 -16.61 20.58 -10.20
N GLU A 193 -17.87 21.00 -10.27
CA GLU A 193 -18.56 21.36 -11.52
C GLU A 193 -18.50 20.26 -12.62
N GLY A 194 -18.71 19.00 -12.21
CA GLY A 194 -18.63 17.86 -13.12
C GLY A 194 -17.26 17.17 -13.15
N PHE A 195 -16.21 17.82 -12.63
CA PHE A 195 -14.87 17.22 -12.57
C PHE A 195 -14.68 16.45 -11.25
N PRO A 196 -14.25 15.16 -11.30
CA PRO A 196 -14.06 14.32 -10.11
C PRO A 196 -12.80 14.72 -9.32
N ILE A 197 -12.85 15.83 -8.59
CA ILE A 197 -11.72 16.38 -7.83
C ILE A 197 -11.12 15.37 -6.83
N GLY A 198 -11.93 14.42 -6.34
CA GLY A 198 -11.47 13.35 -5.46
C GLY A 198 -10.33 12.54 -6.04
N ILE A 199 -10.27 12.35 -7.37
CA ILE A 199 -9.15 11.64 -8.02
C ILE A 199 -7.83 12.43 -7.86
N VAL A 200 -7.88 13.76 -7.93
CA VAL A 200 -6.69 14.59 -7.69
C VAL A 200 -6.16 14.38 -6.28
N TRP A 201 -7.06 14.32 -5.29
CA TRP A 201 -6.69 14.01 -3.91
C TRP A 201 -6.04 12.63 -3.79
N VAL A 202 -6.58 11.61 -4.45
CA VAL A 202 -5.96 10.27 -4.46
C VAL A 202 -4.54 10.32 -5.04
N LEU A 203 -4.32 11.06 -6.13
CA LEU A 203 -2.99 11.21 -6.72
C LEU A 203 -2.02 11.92 -5.77
N VAL A 204 -2.47 13.01 -5.13
CA VAL A 204 -1.66 13.75 -4.15
C VAL A 204 -1.32 12.87 -2.95
N LEU A 205 -2.31 12.19 -2.36
CA LEU A 205 -2.10 11.29 -1.22
C LEU A 205 -1.21 10.10 -1.59
N THR A 206 -1.35 9.57 -2.80
CA THR A 206 -0.47 8.52 -3.33
C THR A 206 0.98 9.00 -3.41
N ALA A 207 1.21 10.20 -3.95
CA ALA A 207 2.55 10.80 -4.02
C ALA A 207 3.16 10.99 -2.61
N ILE A 208 2.37 11.49 -1.66
CA ILE A 208 2.78 11.64 -0.25
C ILE A 208 3.15 10.27 0.34
N CYS A 209 2.29 9.25 0.17
CA CYS A 209 2.55 7.89 0.66
C CYS A 209 3.79 7.28 0.02
N MET A 210 4.04 7.51 -1.29
CA MET A 210 5.26 7.06 -1.96
C MET A 210 6.51 7.70 -1.34
N VAL A 211 6.46 9.00 -1.05
CA VAL A 211 7.57 9.70 -0.40
C VAL A 211 7.79 9.13 1.01
N ILE A 212 6.74 8.99 1.82
CA ILE A 212 6.84 8.46 3.17
C ILE A 212 7.41 7.03 3.13
N MET A 213 6.85 6.14 2.30
CA MET A 213 7.23 4.73 2.25
C MET A 213 8.64 4.51 1.72
N TYR A 214 9.03 5.19 0.62
CA TYR A 214 10.27 4.86 -0.08
C TYR A 214 11.42 5.83 0.18
N LYS A 215 11.15 7.07 0.63
CA LYS A 215 12.19 8.09 0.79
C LYS A 215 12.47 8.46 2.25
N THR A 216 11.55 8.17 3.20
CA THR A 216 11.75 8.54 4.60
C THR A 216 12.30 7.38 5.46
N LYS A 217 12.76 7.71 6.67
CA LYS A 217 13.16 6.72 7.69
C LYS A 217 11.95 5.88 8.13
N VAL A 218 10.75 6.49 8.18
CA VAL A 218 9.52 5.81 8.61
C VAL A 218 9.23 4.59 7.74
N GLY A 219 9.16 4.76 6.43
CA GLY A 219 8.89 3.66 5.51
C GLY A 219 9.98 2.59 5.53
N ARG A 220 11.27 3.00 5.57
CA ARG A 220 12.37 2.03 5.64
C ARG A 220 12.30 1.15 6.90
N TYR A 221 11.98 1.73 8.05
CA TYR A 221 11.87 0.95 9.28
C TYR A 221 10.60 0.10 9.33
N ILE A 222 9.47 0.58 8.79
CA ILE A 222 8.25 -0.22 8.61
C ILE A 222 8.55 -1.47 7.77
N LEU A 223 9.20 -1.33 6.62
CA LEU A 223 9.57 -2.45 5.76
C LEU A 223 10.60 -3.39 6.42
N ALA A 224 11.55 -2.85 7.18
CA ALA A 224 12.52 -3.66 7.91
C ALA A 224 11.84 -4.50 9.00
N ILE A 225 10.91 -3.91 9.78
CA ILE A 225 10.12 -4.59 10.81
C ILE A 225 9.29 -5.73 10.19
N GLY A 226 8.62 -5.48 9.06
CA GLY A 226 7.84 -6.49 8.37
C GLY A 226 8.68 -7.61 7.76
N SER A 227 9.93 -7.35 7.40
CA SER A 227 10.84 -8.38 6.90
C SER A 227 11.34 -9.30 8.01
N ASN A 228 11.78 -8.73 9.12
CA ASN A 228 12.19 -9.45 10.34
C ASN A 228 12.22 -8.48 11.51
N GLU A 229 11.22 -8.59 12.38
CA GLU A 229 11.05 -7.71 13.54
C GLU A 229 12.23 -7.81 14.51
N GLU A 230 12.71 -9.03 14.76
CA GLU A 230 13.78 -9.27 15.71
C GLU A 230 15.12 -8.72 15.21
N ALA A 231 15.44 -8.94 13.95
CA ALA A 231 16.63 -8.37 13.33
C ALA A 231 16.59 -6.83 13.32
N ALA A 232 15.42 -6.24 13.05
CA ALA A 232 15.23 -4.79 13.10
C ALA A 232 15.48 -4.25 14.52
N ARG A 233 14.96 -4.93 15.55
CA ARG A 233 15.16 -4.58 16.98
C ARG A 233 16.63 -4.65 17.36
N LEU A 234 17.31 -5.74 17.01
CA LEU A 234 18.74 -5.92 17.26
C LEU A 234 19.61 -4.88 16.53
N SER A 235 19.13 -4.36 15.41
CA SER A 235 19.77 -3.26 14.67
C SER A 235 19.49 -1.87 15.26
N GLY A 236 18.85 -1.77 16.44
CA GLY A 236 18.58 -0.52 17.15
C GLY A 236 17.32 0.22 16.66
N VAL A 237 16.46 -0.42 15.83
CA VAL A 237 15.20 0.18 15.43
C VAL A 237 14.19 0.11 16.58
N ASN A 238 13.57 1.24 16.92
CA ASN A 238 12.47 1.27 17.88
C ASN A 238 11.18 0.73 17.24
N VAL A 239 11.00 -0.61 17.29
CA VAL A 239 9.90 -1.33 16.67
C VAL A 239 8.55 -0.81 17.14
N ASP A 240 8.39 -0.58 18.45
CA ASP A 240 7.11 -0.15 19.03
C ASP A 240 6.68 1.21 18.45
N LYS A 241 7.61 2.16 18.38
CA LYS A 241 7.36 3.49 17.79
C LYS A 241 6.86 3.39 16.35
N TYR A 242 7.53 2.59 15.51
CA TYR A 242 7.18 2.52 14.09
C TYR A 242 5.93 1.70 13.83
N LYS A 243 5.61 0.69 14.67
CA LYS A 243 4.30 0.03 14.64
C LYS A 243 3.18 1.02 15.00
N ILE A 244 3.31 1.77 16.11
CA ILE A 244 2.33 2.81 16.47
C ILE A 244 2.18 3.83 15.34
N THR A 245 3.27 4.26 14.72
CA THR A 245 3.23 5.20 13.58
C THR A 245 2.47 4.62 12.39
N ALA A 246 2.65 3.33 12.05
CA ALA A 246 1.94 2.68 10.96
C ALA A 246 0.42 2.64 11.18
N TYR A 247 -0.01 2.27 12.40
CA TYR A 247 -1.43 2.30 12.77
C TYR A 247 -1.99 3.72 12.87
N ALA A 248 -1.22 4.68 13.36
CA ALA A 248 -1.62 6.09 13.38
C ALA A 248 -1.86 6.64 11.97
N ILE A 249 -0.99 6.29 11.00
CA ILE A 249 -1.19 6.62 9.58
C ILE A 249 -2.47 5.95 9.07
N SER A 250 -2.70 4.66 9.37
CA SER A 250 -3.93 3.94 8.97
C SER A 250 -5.18 4.65 9.47
N GLY A 251 -5.22 5.01 10.76
CA GLY A 251 -6.35 5.73 11.35
C GLY A 251 -6.54 7.14 10.80
N LEU A 252 -5.45 7.88 10.54
CA LEU A 252 -5.53 9.20 9.89
C LEU A 252 -6.12 9.09 8.48
N PHE A 253 -5.71 8.07 7.72
CA PHE A 253 -6.25 7.82 6.38
C PHE A 253 -7.69 7.32 6.43
N ALA A 254 -8.11 6.61 7.50
CA ALA A 254 -9.52 6.30 7.73
C ALA A 254 -10.34 7.60 7.91
N GLY A 255 -9.83 8.56 8.67
CA GLY A 255 -10.44 9.88 8.78
C GLY A 255 -10.47 10.64 7.46
N LEU A 256 -9.37 10.65 6.69
CA LEU A 256 -9.36 11.26 5.36
C LEU A 256 -10.37 10.60 4.41
N ALA A 257 -10.45 9.27 4.40
CA ALA A 257 -11.44 8.53 3.60
C ALA A 257 -12.88 8.88 3.99
N ALA A 258 -13.11 9.16 5.27
CA ALA A 258 -14.41 9.58 5.77
C ALA A 258 -14.88 10.91 5.15
N LEU A 259 -13.98 11.88 4.94
CA LEU A 259 -14.32 13.14 4.27
C LEU A 259 -14.81 12.91 2.84
N PHE A 260 -14.12 12.06 2.09
CA PHE A 260 -14.50 11.74 0.71
C PHE A 260 -15.79 10.91 0.66
N TYR A 261 -15.94 9.96 1.57
CA TYR A 261 -17.14 9.13 1.65
C TYR A 261 -18.37 9.98 1.98
N THR A 262 -18.25 10.86 2.96
CA THR A 262 -19.32 11.76 3.42
C THR A 262 -19.76 12.73 2.32
N ALA A 263 -18.80 13.29 1.59
CA ALA A 263 -19.09 14.18 0.47
C ALA A 263 -19.83 13.46 -0.68
N SER A 264 -19.64 12.16 -0.83
CA SER A 264 -20.32 11.33 -1.84
C SER A 264 -21.62 10.73 -1.37
N ASN A 265 -21.77 10.51 -0.05
CA ASN A 265 -22.89 9.84 0.59
C ASN A 265 -23.44 10.74 1.71
N PRO A 266 -24.42 11.58 1.42
CA PRO A 266 -24.88 12.60 2.37
C PRO A 266 -25.69 12.05 3.55
N SER A 267 -26.11 10.77 3.53
CA SER A 267 -26.82 10.12 4.64
C SER A 267 -25.98 8.96 5.16
N LEU A 268 -25.48 9.08 6.38
CA LEU A 268 -24.58 8.12 6.99
C LEU A 268 -25.28 7.37 8.13
N THR A 269 -25.14 6.05 8.09
CA THR A 269 -25.46 5.16 9.22
C THR A 269 -24.18 4.43 9.64
N ILE A 270 -24.11 4.03 10.90
CA ILE A 270 -22.94 3.32 11.45
C ILE A 270 -22.68 2.00 10.71
N ALA A 271 -23.75 1.36 10.22
CA ALA A 271 -23.64 0.14 9.42
C ALA A 271 -22.96 0.35 8.05
N GLY A 272 -22.92 1.58 7.54
CA GLY A 272 -22.33 1.91 6.24
C GLY A 272 -20.84 1.60 6.10
N GLY A 273 -20.11 1.45 7.22
CA GLY A 273 -18.69 1.09 7.24
C GLY A 273 -18.39 -0.41 7.15
N ASN A 274 -19.43 -1.26 7.17
CA ASN A 274 -19.24 -2.72 7.17
C ASN A 274 -18.66 -3.21 5.84
N GLY A 275 -17.54 -3.95 5.93
CA GLY A 275 -16.87 -4.55 4.78
C GLY A 275 -15.91 -3.61 4.04
N MET A 276 -15.90 -2.31 4.35
CA MET A 276 -14.94 -1.37 3.72
C MET A 276 -13.49 -1.73 4.02
N GLU A 277 -13.23 -2.28 5.21
CA GLU A 277 -11.92 -2.78 5.61
C GLU A 277 -11.46 -3.93 4.72
N LEU A 278 -12.35 -4.86 4.38
CA LEU A 278 -12.02 -5.99 3.53
C LEU A 278 -11.70 -5.55 2.10
N ASP A 279 -12.45 -4.60 1.57
CA ASP A 279 -12.20 -4.02 0.25
C ASP A 279 -10.85 -3.29 0.20
N ALA A 280 -10.55 -2.48 1.22
CA ALA A 280 -9.27 -1.78 1.29
C ALA A 280 -8.09 -2.77 1.36
N ILE A 281 -8.17 -3.78 2.24
CA ILE A 281 -7.16 -4.83 2.39
C ILE A 281 -7.02 -5.64 1.09
N ALA A 282 -8.13 -5.98 0.44
CA ALA A 282 -8.12 -6.67 -0.86
C ALA A 282 -7.40 -5.86 -1.93
N GLY A 283 -7.67 -4.56 -2.01
CA GLY A 283 -6.97 -3.64 -2.93
C GLY A 283 -5.46 -3.63 -2.70
N VAL A 284 -5.03 -3.65 -1.43
CA VAL A 284 -3.61 -3.73 -1.06
C VAL A 284 -2.97 -5.04 -1.52
N TYR A 285 -3.63 -6.17 -1.32
CA TYR A 285 -3.09 -7.49 -1.69
C TYR A 285 -3.09 -7.71 -3.20
N ILE A 286 -4.16 -7.35 -3.91
CA ILE A 286 -4.21 -7.36 -5.38
C ILE A 286 -3.10 -6.46 -5.93
N GLY A 287 -2.87 -5.31 -5.29
CA GLY A 287 -1.81 -4.37 -5.61
C GLY A 287 -0.39 -4.89 -5.40
N GLY A 288 -0.23 -6.06 -4.74
CA GLY A 288 1.04 -6.74 -4.59
C GLY A 288 1.86 -6.34 -3.38
N THR A 289 1.25 -5.73 -2.38
CA THR A 289 1.83 -5.61 -1.05
C THR A 289 1.85 -6.98 -0.38
N SER A 290 2.95 -7.32 0.27
CA SER A 290 3.16 -8.63 0.88
C SER A 290 2.25 -8.87 2.07
N THR A 291 1.55 -10.00 2.10
CA THR A 291 0.71 -10.43 3.23
C THR A 291 1.48 -10.69 4.52
N THR A 292 2.78 -10.99 4.43
CA THR A 292 3.67 -11.23 5.59
C THR A 292 4.48 -10.01 5.97
N GLY A 293 4.25 -8.85 5.32
CA GLY A 293 5.05 -7.65 5.51
C GLY A 293 6.38 -7.63 4.73
N GLY A 294 7.20 -6.63 4.99
CA GLY A 294 8.54 -6.46 4.43
C GLY A 294 8.58 -5.90 3.00
N SER A 295 7.47 -5.85 2.30
CA SER A 295 7.36 -5.18 0.99
C SER A 295 6.00 -4.53 0.82
N ALA A 296 5.97 -3.39 0.15
CA ALA A 296 4.76 -2.63 -0.11
C ALA A 296 4.78 -2.04 -1.52
N SER A 297 3.61 -1.96 -2.15
CA SER A 297 3.43 -1.35 -3.48
C SER A 297 2.34 -0.29 -3.43
N ILE A 298 2.71 0.96 -3.15
CA ILE A 298 1.75 2.08 -3.06
C ILE A 298 0.99 2.28 -4.38
N ALA A 299 1.69 2.29 -5.51
CA ALA A 299 1.03 2.41 -6.82
C ALA A 299 0.14 1.20 -7.11
N GLY A 300 0.62 -0.01 -6.78
CA GLY A 300 -0.16 -1.23 -6.91
C GLY A 300 -1.44 -1.20 -6.08
N THR A 301 -1.40 -0.67 -4.85
CA THR A 301 -2.57 -0.52 -3.97
C THR A 301 -3.69 0.26 -4.68
N ILE A 302 -3.37 1.37 -5.35
CA ILE A 302 -4.37 2.15 -6.10
C ILE A 302 -4.94 1.35 -7.26
N LEU A 303 -4.09 0.64 -8.01
CA LEU A 303 -4.52 -0.20 -9.12
C LEU A 303 -5.39 -1.38 -8.64
N GLY A 304 -5.05 -1.98 -7.50
CA GLY A 304 -5.87 -3.03 -6.88
C GLY A 304 -7.23 -2.52 -6.43
N SER A 305 -7.29 -1.34 -5.81
CA SER A 305 -8.55 -0.68 -5.44
C SER A 305 -9.40 -0.36 -6.70
N LEU A 306 -8.76 0.07 -7.79
CA LEU A 306 -9.45 0.31 -9.06
C LEU A 306 -10.10 -0.96 -9.62
N ILE A 307 -9.40 -2.09 -9.61
CA ILE A 307 -9.97 -3.39 -10.05
C ILE A 307 -11.23 -3.73 -9.25
N LEU A 308 -11.19 -3.58 -7.93
CA LEU A 308 -12.36 -3.89 -7.07
C LEU A 308 -13.54 -2.98 -7.40
N VAL A 309 -13.31 -1.69 -7.62
CA VAL A 309 -14.37 -0.76 -8.01
C VAL A 309 -14.94 -1.08 -9.38
N VAL A 310 -14.10 -1.44 -10.37
CA VAL A 310 -14.54 -1.89 -11.70
C VAL A 310 -15.44 -3.12 -11.59
N ILE A 311 -15.03 -4.12 -10.80
CA ILE A 311 -15.82 -5.35 -10.59
C ILE A 311 -17.14 -5.02 -9.91
N ARG A 312 -17.10 -4.26 -8.81
CA ARG A 312 -18.30 -3.91 -8.04
C ARG A 312 -19.31 -3.15 -8.90
N GLN A 313 -18.85 -2.14 -9.61
CA GLN A 313 -19.72 -1.32 -10.43
C GLN A 313 -20.23 -2.09 -11.66
N GLY A 314 -19.38 -2.94 -12.25
CA GLY A 314 -19.76 -3.81 -13.36
C GLY A 314 -20.86 -4.80 -12.96
N LEU A 315 -20.73 -5.44 -11.81
CA LEU A 315 -21.75 -6.33 -11.27
C LEU A 315 -23.05 -5.59 -10.94
N ASN A 316 -22.96 -4.42 -10.32
CA ASN A 316 -24.13 -3.61 -9.99
C ASN A 316 -24.94 -3.27 -11.25
N ILE A 317 -24.30 -2.76 -12.30
CA ILE A 317 -25.02 -2.38 -13.54
C ILE A 317 -25.53 -3.61 -14.28
N SER A 318 -24.75 -4.69 -14.35
CA SER A 318 -25.13 -5.89 -15.09
C SER A 318 -26.30 -6.65 -14.44
N LEU A 319 -26.43 -6.56 -13.12
CA LEU A 319 -27.47 -7.27 -12.35
C LEU A 319 -28.70 -6.41 -12.01
N SER A 320 -28.65 -5.10 -12.24
CA SER A 320 -29.78 -4.18 -11.95
C SER A 320 -31.00 -4.38 -12.86
N GLY A 321 -30.90 -5.17 -13.91
CA GLY A 321 -31.91 -5.36 -14.95
C GLY A 321 -32.96 -6.44 -14.69
N GLY A 322 -33.22 -6.90 -13.44
CA GLY A 322 -34.29 -7.87 -13.18
C GLY A 322 -33.86 -9.18 -12.50
N SER A 323 -32.67 -9.21 -11.94
CA SER A 323 -32.18 -10.36 -11.15
C SER A 323 -32.94 -10.47 -9.82
N VAL A 324 -33.39 -11.69 -9.49
CA VAL A 324 -34.00 -12.03 -8.19
C VAL A 324 -32.98 -11.89 -7.04
N VAL A 325 -31.68 -11.91 -7.36
CA VAL A 325 -30.59 -11.83 -6.38
C VAL A 325 -30.04 -10.40 -6.37
N SER A 326 -29.92 -9.83 -5.17
CA SER A 326 -29.33 -8.51 -4.98
C SER A 326 -27.88 -8.46 -5.51
N ALA A 327 -27.58 -7.48 -6.37
CA ALA A 327 -26.25 -7.22 -6.87
C ALA A 327 -25.22 -7.06 -5.75
N THR A 328 -25.61 -6.47 -4.62
CA THR A 328 -24.78 -6.30 -3.42
C THR A 328 -24.32 -7.64 -2.85
N ASN A 329 -25.22 -8.63 -2.73
CA ASN A 329 -24.88 -9.95 -2.19
C ASN A 329 -23.90 -10.70 -3.09
N ILE A 330 -24.08 -10.62 -4.40
CA ILE A 330 -23.15 -11.21 -5.38
C ILE A 330 -21.79 -10.53 -5.29
N THR A 331 -21.79 -9.21 -5.17
CA THR A 331 -20.55 -8.43 -5.01
C THR A 331 -19.75 -8.88 -3.78
N TYR A 332 -20.38 -9.09 -2.63
CA TYR A 332 -19.69 -9.61 -1.44
C TYR A 332 -19.09 -10.99 -1.67
N ALA A 333 -19.83 -11.90 -2.30
CA ALA A 333 -19.34 -13.24 -2.60
C ALA A 333 -18.13 -13.20 -3.56
N VAL A 334 -18.24 -12.42 -4.64
CA VAL A 334 -17.16 -12.25 -5.63
C VAL A 334 -15.93 -11.59 -5.00
N THR A 335 -16.12 -10.53 -4.20
CA THR A 335 -15.01 -9.89 -3.49
C THR A 335 -14.31 -10.88 -2.55
N GLY A 336 -15.05 -11.69 -1.80
CA GLY A 336 -14.49 -12.72 -0.93
C GLY A 336 -13.61 -13.72 -1.68
N VAL A 337 -14.09 -14.24 -2.83
CA VAL A 337 -13.32 -15.16 -3.68
C VAL A 337 -12.04 -14.49 -4.20
N ILE A 338 -12.14 -13.23 -4.63
CA ILE A 338 -10.98 -12.46 -5.14
C ILE A 338 -9.93 -12.26 -4.05
N VAL A 339 -10.35 -11.90 -2.83
CA VAL A 339 -9.43 -11.72 -1.68
C VAL A 339 -8.69 -13.01 -1.38
N VAL A 340 -9.43 -14.13 -1.25
CA VAL A 340 -8.83 -15.46 -0.99
C VAL A 340 -7.88 -15.83 -2.12
N GLY A 341 -8.27 -15.63 -3.37
CA GLY A 341 -7.43 -15.89 -4.55
C GLY A 341 -6.14 -15.07 -4.55
N ALA A 342 -6.23 -13.77 -4.26
CA ALA A 342 -5.08 -12.86 -4.20
C ALA A 342 -4.08 -13.28 -3.11
N VAL A 343 -4.57 -13.59 -1.90
CA VAL A 343 -3.74 -14.07 -0.79
C VAL A 343 -3.10 -15.42 -1.12
N LEU A 344 -3.88 -16.35 -1.69
CA LEU A 344 -3.36 -17.66 -2.10
C LEU A 344 -2.23 -17.53 -3.13
N LEU A 345 -2.41 -16.68 -4.13
CA LEU A 345 -1.38 -16.40 -5.14
C LEU A 345 -0.10 -15.82 -4.51
N ASP A 346 -0.20 -14.90 -3.53
CA ASP A 346 0.96 -14.37 -2.82
C ASP A 346 1.69 -15.46 -2.03
N VAL A 347 0.95 -16.31 -1.31
CA VAL A 347 1.51 -17.45 -0.56
C VAL A 347 2.20 -18.45 -1.50
N LEU A 348 1.58 -18.77 -2.64
CA LEU A 348 2.16 -19.69 -3.63
C LEU A 348 3.43 -19.12 -4.27
N LYS A 349 3.44 -17.82 -4.63
CA LYS A 349 4.63 -17.13 -5.13
C LYS A 349 5.77 -17.16 -4.10
N LYS A 350 5.49 -16.92 -2.82
CA LYS A 350 6.49 -16.98 -1.75
C LYS A 350 7.02 -18.40 -1.55
N LYS A 351 6.15 -19.41 -1.52
CA LYS A 351 6.57 -20.83 -1.44
C LYS A 351 7.43 -21.21 -2.63
N ALA A 352 7.10 -20.77 -3.84
CA ALA A 352 7.89 -21.00 -5.04
C ALA A 352 9.27 -20.31 -4.96
N ALA A 353 9.30 -19.06 -4.45
CA ALA A 353 10.55 -18.33 -4.24
C ALA A 353 11.41 -18.90 -3.10
N ALA A 354 10.78 -19.41 -2.05
CA ALA A 354 11.45 -20.06 -0.91
C ALA A 354 11.93 -21.49 -1.21
N ARG A 355 11.45 -22.11 -2.30
CA ARG A 355 12.09 -23.32 -2.83
C ARG A 355 13.48 -22.92 -3.31
N VAL A 356 14.42 -22.88 -2.36
CA VAL A 356 15.84 -22.75 -2.65
C VAL A 356 16.16 -23.88 -3.63
N LYS A 357 16.51 -23.54 -4.88
CA LYS A 357 17.28 -24.45 -5.70
C LYS A 357 18.46 -24.82 -4.83
N ILE A 358 18.57 -26.09 -4.45
CA ILE A 358 19.78 -26.61 -3.83
C ILE A 358 20.87 -26.24 -4.83
N GLU A 359 21.66 -25.23 -4.49
CA GLU A 359 22.70 -24.71 -5.35
C GLU A 359 23.69 -25.86 -5.52
N THR A 360 23.76 -26.42 -6.71
CA THR A 360 24.74 -27.46 -6.95
C THR A 360 26.13 -26.86 -6.77
N PRO A 361 27.17 -27.66 -6.41
CA PRO A 361 28.54 -27.15 -6.33
C PRO A 361 28.96 -26.40 -7.61
N ALA A 362 28.42 -26.80 -8.76
CA ALA A 362 28.63 -26.13 -10.05
C ALA A 362 27.97 -24.76 -10.13
N ASP A 363 26.72 -24.61 -9.64
CA ASP A 363 26.02 -23.33 -9.61
C ASP A 363 26.69 -22.35 -8.65
N LYS A 364 27.18 -22.82 -7.51
CA LYS A 364 27.94 -22.03 -6.55
C LYS A 364 29.22 -21.50 -7.19
N ARG A 365 30.01 -22.34 -7.86
CA ARG A 365 31.20 -21.93 -8.58
C ARG A 365 30.90 -20.91 -9.69
N LYS A 366 29.81 -21.12 -10.47
CA LYS A 366 29.38 -20.16 -11.49
C LYS A 366 29.03 -18.79 -10.91
N ARG A 367 28.38 -18.77 -9.75
CA ARG A 367 28.05 -17.52 -9.04
C ARG A 367 29.30 -16.80 -8.56
N GLU A 368 30.19 -17.52 -7.86
CA GLU A 368 31.45 -16.96 -7.35
C GLU A 368 32.34 -16.42 -8.48
N THR A 369 32.40 -17.12 -9.62
CA THR A 369 33.14 -16.64 -10.80
C THR A 369 32.50 -15.39 -11.41
N LYS A 370 31.17 -15.27 -11.46
CA LYS A 370 30.49 -14.07 -11.91
C LYS A 370 30.72 -12.88 -10.97
N GLU A 371 30.67 -13.11 -9.67
CA GLU A 371 30.94 -12.09 -8.64
C GLU A 371 32.39 -11.58 -8.74
N LYS A 372 33.36 -12.48 -8.98
CA LYS A 372 34.75 -12.08 -9.24
C LYS A 372 34.90 -11.23 -10.51
N ILE A 373 34.23 -11.59 -11.60
CA ILE A 373 34.25 -10.81 -12.83
C ILE A 373 33.64 -9.40 -12.62
N GLU A 374 32.56 -9.28 -11.82
CA GLU A 374 31.97 -7.97 -11.50
C GLU A 374 32.89 -7.13 -10.61
N ALA A 375 33.55 -7.74 -9.65
CA ALA A 375 34.54 -7.06 -8.80
C ALA A 375 35.73 -6.54 -9.63
N LEU A 376 36.25 -7.37 -10.52
CA LEU A 376 37.36 -6.97 -11.43
C LEU A 376 36.96 -5.85 -12.40
N LYS A 377 35.72 -5.83 -12.90
CA LYS A 377 35.23 -4.72 -13.72
C LYS A 377 35.17 -3.41 -12.94
N LEU A 378 34.71 -3.47 -11.69
CA LEU A 378 34.69 -2.30 -10.80
C LEU A 378 36.11 -1.78 -10.50
N GLU A 379 37.04 -2.71 -10.28
CA GLU A 379 38.46 -2.38 -10.08
C GLU A 379 39.06 -1.75 -11.33
N LEU A 380 38.75 -2.26 -12.54
CA LEU A 380 39.17 -1.71 -13.81
C LEU A 380 38.65 -0.28 -14.04
N ASP A 381 37.36 -0.05 -13.78
CA ASP A 381 36.76 1.28 -13.90
C ASP A 381 37.43 2.30 -12.95
N TYR A 382 37.79 1.84 -11.75
CA TYR A 382 38.50 2.66 -10.78
C TYR A 382 39.95 2.92 -11.22
N ALA A 383 40.71 1.89 -11.64
CA ALA A 383 42.06 2.02 -12.10
C ALA A 383 42.17 2.99 -13.32
N ARG A 384 41.20 2.90 -14.25
CA ARG A 384 41.09 3.83 -15.40
C ARG A 384 40.74 5.27 -14.98
N SER A 385 40.07 5.47 -13.88
CA SER A 385 39.74 6.80 -13.37
C SER A 385 40.89 7.47 -12.61
N ALA A 386 41.90 6.69 -12.20
CA ALA A 386 43.05 7.12 -11.43
C ALA A 386 44.29 7.33 -12.33
N LYS A 387 44.10 7.87 -13.54
CA LYS A 387 45.17 8.13 -14.53
C LYS A 387 46.35 8.89 -13.90
N GLY A 388 47.58 8.43 -14.19
CA GLY A 388 48.81 9.05 -13.69
C GLY A 388 49.38 8.38 -12.42
N ASN A 389 48.75 7.33 -11.92
CA ASN A 389 49.33 6.48 -10.88
C ASN A 389 49.92 5.21 -11.51
N PRO A 390 51.26 4.96 -11.44
CA PRO A 390 51.91 3.83 -12.09
C PRO A 390 51.34 2.46 -11.67
N GLU A 391 50.90 2.30 -10.41
CA GLU A 391 50.27 1.06 -9.92
C GLU A 391 48.88 0.87 -10.53
N ALA A 392 48.09 1.94 -10.67
CA ALA A 392 46.77 1.89 -11.27
C ALA A 392 46.81 1.57 -12.76
N ASP A 393 47.77 2.16 -13.49
CA ASP A 393 47.95 1.93 -14.92
C ASP A 393 48.41 0.47 -15.21
N LYS A 394 49.30 -0.09 -14.37
CA LYS A 394 49.72 -1.50 -14.45
C LYS A 394 48.52 -2.44 -14.18
N ARG A 395 47.78 -2.18 -13.14
CA ARG A 395 46.61 -2.98 -12.78
C ARG A 395 45.49 -2.91 -13.82
N ALA A 396 45.28 -1.73 -14.45
CA ALA A 396 44.33 -1.55 -15.54
C ALA A 396 44.67 -2.35 -16.81
N ALA A 397 45.97 -2.68 -17.01
CA ALA A 397 46.41 -3.52 -18.11
C ALA A 397 46.23 -5.04 -17.81
N GLU A 398 46.39 -5.47 -16.57
CA GLU A 398 46.29 -6.87 -16.16
C GLU A 398 44.84 -7.38 -16.06
N ILE A 399 43.90 -6.57 -15.50
CA ILE A 399 42.51 -6.97 -15.24
C ILE A 399 41.76 -7.51 -16.47
N PRO A 400 41.89 -6.97 -17.69
CA PRO A 400 41.19 -7.49 -18.87
C PRO A 400 41.54 -8.96 -19.19
N GLU A 401 42.80 -9.37 -19.01
CA GLU A 401 43.19 -10.76 -19.20
C GLU A 401 42.66 -11.68 -18.10
N GLU A 402 42.65 -11.23 -16.84
CA GLU A 402 42.02 -11.97 -15.75
C GLU A 402 40.51 -12.19 -16.00
N ILE A 403 39.80 -11.16 -16.47
CA ILE A 403 38.36 -11.26 -16.83
C ILE A 403 38.17 -12.23 -18.00
N LYS A 404 39.07 -12.24 -18.98
CA LYS A 404 39.01 -13.14 -20.15
C LYS A 404 39.21 -14.61 -19.74
N ALA A 405 40.15 -14.85 -18.84
CA ALA A 405 40.39 -16.19 -18.27
C ALA A 405 39.20 -16.71 -17.51
N LEU A 406 38.60 -15.89 -16.62
CA LEU A 406 37.39 -16.26 -15.85
C LEU A 406 36.17 -16.47 -16.75
N LYS A 407 36.02 -15.70 -17.84
CA LYS A 407 34.94 -15.91 -18.82
C LYS A 407 35.10 -17.21 -19.61
N LYS A 408 36.34 -17.61 -19.92
CA LYS A 408 36.65 -18.89 -20.58
C LYS A 408 36.27 -20.06 -19.65
N ASP A 409 36.63 -19.94 -18.38
CA ASP A 409 36.28 -20.95 -17.35
C ASP A 409 34.78 -21.10 -17.19
N LEU A 410 34.02 -19.98 -17.18
CA LEU A 410 32.53 -19.98 -17.15
C LEU A 410 31.92 -20.67 -18.38
N LYS A 411 32.54 -20.56 -19.58
CA LYS A 411 32.06 -21.25 -20.80
C LYS A 411 32.30 -22.74 -20.72
N VAL A 412 33.44 -23.18 -20.19
CA VAL A 412 33.76 -24.61 -20.00
C VAL A 412 32.83 -25.26 -18.97
N GLN A 413 32.48 -24.51 -17.92
CA GLN A 413 31.52 -24.97 -16.90
C GLN A 413 30.06 -25.00 -17.39
N ALA A 414 29.73 -24.33 -18.51
CA ALA A 414 28.41 -24.33 -19.11
C ALA A 414 28.17 -25.51 -20.05
N VAL A 415 29.22 -26.21 -20.47
CA VAL A 415 29.16 -27.32 -21.43
C VAL A 415 29.23 -28.69 -20.74
N LYS A 416 29.61 -28.72 -19.46
CA LYS A 416 29.50 -29.90 -18.58
C LYS A 416 28.24 -29.81 -17.72
#